data_ac718f2ef6ba3cc013318ab3298a3342
#
_entry.id   ac718f2ef6ba3cc013318ab3298a3342
#
_cell.length_a   1.000
_cell.length_b   1.000
_cell.length_c   1.000
_cell.angle_alpha   90.00
_cell.angle_beta   90.00
_cell.angle_gamma   90.00
#
_symmetry.space_group_name_H-M   'P 1'
#
loop_
_entity.id
_entity.type
_entity.pdbx_description
1 polymer ?
#
loop_
_entity_poly.entity_id
_entity_poly.type
_entity_poly.pdbx_seq_one_letter_code
_entity_poly.pdbx_strand_id
1 'polypeptide(L)'
;MRYSEGTSSNWLMCVATSLLLAGCAQTIPEPIERHLDLVGDVPLNRATQTPADYALLEVGVEIFTAPQKESEDYEIGDWVFDEIIQKETQFLPHLLKNTLIDSNQWGAVRVIPESDPSLDLFIRGEIIQSNGKTLELQIQAFDSSGREWLNRVYADQSIQEEYPESTRFTLDDTFDAANFVEPFQDIYNRLANDLVEVRSNLGEQVLTELNLVTDMLYAKDLSPDTFAASLQETEDGLLRIDRLPSLDDPMIARVADMKYRHHLFIDTVDEYYQTLYDDIQPAYVLWRRYSIDQLTEEETSREEAGSSDYGNSSGFLSLSQRYDRFKWSKIFEREFTDLASGFNNELAPAFLELNSQVHGLTGTMEQQYREWRGILRRLFELENSDSATDSSN
;
A
#
# COMPACT_ATOMS: atom_id res chain seq x y z
N MET A 1 3.81 38.12 94.72
CA MET A 1 2.58 37.96 93.92
C MET A 1 2.95 37.69 92.50
N ARG A 2 2.75 36.44 92.04
CA ARG A 2 2.08 36.04 90.81
C ARG A 2 2.75 36.51 89.49
N TYR A 3 3.00 35.80 88.45
CA TYR A 3 2.63 34.54 87.83
C TYR A 3 3.52 34.45 86.60
N SER A 4 4.18 33.39 86.16
CA SER A 4 3.83 32.12 85.54
C SER A 4 3.59 32.18 84.00
N GLU A 5 4.25 31.25 83.33
CA GLU A 5 3.83 30.60 82.05
C GLU A 5 4.27 31.32 80.77
N GLY A 6 4.79 30.69 79.80
CA GLY A 6 4.90 29.28 79.45
C GLY A 6 5.62 29.18 78.13
N THR A 7 6.59 28.34 78.04
CA THR A 7 7.33 27.98 76.84
C THR A 7 6.95 26.58 76.44
N SER A 8 6.14 26.45 75.43
CA SER A 8 6.06 25.18 74.64
C SER A 8 5.19 25.35 73.44
N SER A 9 5.73 25.79 72.34
CA SER A 9 5.05 25.65 71.06
C SER A 9 5.95 25.85 69.82
N ASN A 10 7.22 25.53 69.82
CA ASN A 10 8.07 25.68 68.67
C ASN A 10 8.71 24.38 68.15
N TRP A 11 8.36 23.23 68.74
CA TRP A 11 8.96 21.95 68.30
C TRP A 11 8.08 21.11 67.40
N LEU A 12 6.81 21.46 67.21
CA LEU A 12 5.86 20.75 66.35
C LEU A 12 5.81 21.30 64.93
N MET A 13 6.46 22.42 64.63
CA MET A 13 6.43 23.05 63.32
C MET A 13 7.60 22.63 62.37
N CYS A 14 8.65 22.02 62.94
CA CYS A 14 9.79 21.52 62.15
C CYS A 14 9.62 20.09 61.60
N VAL A 15 8.68 19.30 62.13
CA VAL A 15 8.46 17.90 61.66
C VAL A 15 7.44 17.83 60.54
N ALA A 16 6.59 18.84 60.38
CA ALA A 16 5.56 18.87 59.30
C ALA A 16 6.09 19.33 57.94
N THR A 17 7.28 19.95 57.85
CA THR A 17 7.85 20.46 56.60
C THR A 17 8.80 19.47 55.91
N SER A 18 9.17 18.36 56.55
CA SER A 18 10.08 17.36 55.99
C SER A 18 9.36 16.21 55.24
N LEU A 19 8.03 16.18 55.17
CA LEU A 19 7.26 15.09 54.54
C LEU A 19 6.66 15.44 53.17
N LEU A 20 6.97 16.60 52.58
CA LEU A 20 6.43 17.03 51.30
C LEU A 20 7.46 17.03 50.16
N LEU A 21 8.62 16.41 50.34
CA LEU A 21 9.62 16.20 49.29
C LEU A 21 9.80 14.73 48.89
N ALA A 22 8.77 13.89 49.09
CA ALA A 22 8.67 12.64 48.33
C ALA A 22 8.23 13.03 46.91
N GLY A 23 9.19 13.53 46.12
CA GLY A 23 9.03 13.78 44.68
C GLY A 23 8.58 12.51 44.01
N CYS A 24 7.50 12.59 43.27
CA CYS A 24 7.12 11.59 42.29
C CYS A 24 8.33 11.37 41.37
N ALA A 25 9.09 10.32 41.61
CA ALA A 25 9.86 9.71 40.53
C ALA A 25 8.79 9.16 39.56
N GLN A 26 8.42 9.96 38.59
CA GLN A 26 7.74 9.44 37.43
C GLN A 26 8.73 8.45 36.82
N THR A 27 8.49 7.16 37.03
CA THR A 27 9.06 6.12 36.21
C THR A 27 8.55 6.41 34.79
N ILE A 28 9.43 6.93 33.94
CA ILE A 28 9.20 6.95 32.51
C ILE A 28 8.94 5.48 32.15
N PRO A 29 7.77 5.12 31.65
CA PRO A 29 7.54 3.74 31.20
C PRO A 29 8.64 3.42 30.18
N GLU A 30 9.38 2.33 30.41
CA GLU A 30 10.25 1.79 29.37
C GLU A 30 9.42 1.64 28.10
N PRO A 31 9.94 2.05 26.94
CA PRO A 31 9.28 1.81 25.66
C PRO A 31 8.95 0.32 25.61
N ILE A 32 7.69 -0.03 25.42
CA ILE A 32 7.30 -1.42 25.18
C ILE A 32 7.94 -1.77 23.86
N GLU A 33 9.05 -2.49 23.87
CA GLU A 33 9.61 -3.07 22.64
C GLU A 33 8.54 -3.97 22.03
N ARG A 34 7.92 -3.48 20.97
CA ARG A 34 6.94 -4.27 20.22
C ARG A 34 7.69 -5.40 19.52
N HIS A 35 7.44 -6.62 19.94
CA HIS A 35 8.01 -7.78 19.28
C HIS A 35 7.39 -7.89 17.88
N LEU A 36 8.20 -7.73 16.83
CA LEU A 36 7.79 -7.93 15.45
C LEU A 36 8.01 -9.40 15.07
N ASP A 37 6.98 -10.03 14.53
CA ASP A 37 7.09 -11.35 13.92
C ASP A 37 7.68 -11.18 12.51
N LEU A 38 9.01 -11.23 12.40
CA LEU A 38 9.71 -11.05 11.13
C LEU A 38 9.46 -12.24 10.20
N VAL A 39 9.32 -11.95 8.90
CA VAL A 39 9.13 -13.00 7.89
C VAL A 39 10.41 -13.81 7.65
N GLY A 40 11.59 -13.20 7.80
CA GLY A 40 12.89 -13.81 7.57
C GLY A 40 13.09 -14.23 6.11
N ASP A 41 14.11 -15.04 5.85
CA ASP A 41 14.46 -15.48 4.48
C ASP A 41 13.38 -16.44 3.91
N VAL A 42 12.66 -16.00 2.89
CA VAL A 42 11.54 -16.70 2.26
C VAL A 42 11.71 -16.75 0.75
N PRO A 43 12.02 -17.93 0.17
CA PRO A 43 12.07 -18.06 -1.28
C PRO A 43 10.69 -17.95 -1.92
N LEU A 44 10.63 -17.30 -3.08
CA LEU A 44 9.39 -17.21 -3.86
C LEU A 44 9.03 -18.56 -4.50
N ASN A 45 7.81 -19.01 -4.30
CA ASN A 45 7.25 -20.21 -4.91
C ASN A 45 6.83 -19.91 -6.36
N ARG A 46 7.70 -20.25 -7.32
CA ARG A 46 7.43 -20.07 -8.75
C ARG A 46 6.74 -21.30 -9.34
N ALA A 47 5.68 -21.08 -10.13
CA ALA A 47 5.08 -22.15 -10.90
C ALA A 47 6.04 -22.63 -12.00
N THR A 48 6.24 -23.94 -12.09
CA THR A 48 7.06 -24.58 -13.14
C THR A 48 6.25 -24.86 -14.40
N GLN A 49 4.93 -24.85 -14.29
CA GLN A 49 3.96 -25.02 -15.37
C GLN A 49 2.86 -23.98 -15.19
N THR A 50 2.28 -23.51 -16.30
CA THR A 50 1.13 -22.61 -16.26
C THR A 50 -0.01 -23.25 -15.45
N PRO A 51 -0.56 -22.57 -14.45
CA PRO A 51 -1.74 -23.05 -13.74
C PRO A 51 -2.92 -23.29 -14.70
N ALA A 52 -3.91 -24.06 -14.28
CA ALA A 52 -5.13 -24.25 -15.06
C ALA A 52 -5.91 -22.93 -15.19
N ASP A 53 -6.66 -22.75 -16.28
CA ASP A 53 -7.36 -21.51 -16.60
C ASP A 53 -8.22 -20.97 -15.45
N TYR A 54 -8.92 -21.85 -14.72
CA TYR A 54 -9.73 -21.46 -13.58
C TYR A 54 -8.93 -20.88 -12.40
N ALA A 55 -7.62 -21.11 -12.34
CA ALA A 55 -6.71 -20.65 -11.30
C ALA A 55 -5.87 -19.42 -11.73
N LEU A 56 -5.99 -19.01 -13.00
CA LEU A 56 -5.33 -17.80 -13.54
C LEU A 56 -6.18 -16.57 -13.24
N LEU A 57 -6.32 -16.26 -11.95
CA LEU A 57 -7.10 -15.10 -11.50
C LEU A 57 -6.42 -13.80 -11.91
N GLU A 58 -7.22 -12.82 -12.31
CA GLU A 58 -6.79 -11.44 -12.52
C GLU A 58 -6.70 -10.70 -11.21
N VAL A 59 -5.54 -10.13 -10.91
CA VAL A 59 -5.21 -9.55 -9.62
C VAL A 59 -5.04 -8.04 -9.73
N GLY A 60 -5.75 -7.30 -8.88
CA GLY A 60 -5.55 -5.87 -8.68
C GLY A 60 -4.83 -5.60 -7.35
N VAL A 61 -3.67 -4.99 -7.43
CA VAL A 61 -2.97 -4.46 -6.26
C VAL A 61 -3.34 -2.99 -6.14
N GLU A 62 -4.14 -2.64 -5.13
CA GLU A 62 -4.54 -1.25 -4.92
C GLU A 62 -3.33 -0.44 -4.42
N ILE A 63 -3.31 0.87 -4.74
CA ILE A 63 -2.35 1.77 -4.09
C ILE A 63 -2.52 1.68 -2.58
N PHE A 64 -1.41 1.61 -1.86
CA PHE A 64 -1.45 1.42 -0.41
C PHE A 64 -1.89 2.71 0.28
N THR A 65 -2.27 2.58 1.53
CA THR A 65 -2.55 3.71 2.41
C THR A 65 -1.44 3.87 3.43
N ALA A 66 -1.28 5.07 3.97
CA ALA A 66 -0.37 5.35 5.06
C ALA A 66 -1.08 6.23 6.09
N PRO A 67 -0.84 6.03 7.40
CA PRO A 67 -1.40 6.88 8.42
C PRO A 67 -0.86 8.31 8.27
N GLN A 68 -1.75 9.30 8.33
CA GLN A 68 -1.34 10.69 8.44
C GLN A 68 -0.95 10.94 9.90
N LYS A 69 0.36 11.08 10.16
CA LYS A 69 0.84 11.54 11.47
C LYS A 69 0.87 13.07 11.47
N GLU A 70 0.31 13.68 12.51
CA GLU A 70 0.49 15.11 12.73
C GLU A 70 1.97 15.40 13.00
N SER A 71 2.52 16.42 12.38
CA SER A 71 3.97 16.73 12.30
C SER A 71 4.69 17.04 13.64
N GLU A 72 3.99 16.99 14.75
CA GLU A 72 4.53 17.31 16.09
C GLU A 72 4.95 16.07 16.91
N ASP A 73 4.58 14.86 16.49
CA ASP A 73 4.77 13.62 17.27
C ASP A 73 5.95 12.73 16.79
N TYR A 74 6.95 13.32 16.12
CA TYR A 74 8.13 12.54 15.72
C TYR A 74 9.07 12.30 16.91
N GLU A 75 9.07 11.09 17.42
CA GLU A 75 10.15 10.62 18.28
C GLU A 75 11.44 10.41 17.45
N ILE A 76 12.59 10.57 18.10
CA ILE A 76 13.89 10.23 17.53
C ILE A 76 13.88 8.72 17.24
N GLY A 77 14.15 8.33 16.02
CA GLY A 77 14.07 6.95 15.52
C GLY A 77 12.97 6.72 14.49
N ASP A 78 11.99 7.60 14.41
CA ASP A 78 11.04 7.66 13.30
C ASP A 78 11.64 8.48 12.15
N TRP A 79 12.63 7.93 11.45
CA TRP A 79 13.21 8.53 10.24
C TRP A 79 12.25 8.39 9.06
N VAL A 80 11.02 8.73 9.32
CA VAL A 80 9.93 8.70 8.39
C VAL A 80 9.68 10.12 7.91
N PHE A 81 9.86 10.34 6.63
CA PHE A 81 9.44 11.59 6.00
C PHE A 81 8.04 11.38 5.47
N ASP A 82 7.04 12.13 5.95
CA ASP A 82 5.65 11.97 5.52
C ASP A 82 5.51 12.05 3.99
N GLU A 83 6.26 12.93 3.37
CA GLU A 83 6.27 13.10 1.93
C GLU A 83 6.75 11.84 1.21
N ILE A 84 7.66 11.06 1.81
CA ILE A 84 8.16 9.82 1.25
C ILE A 84 7.17 8.69 1.46
N ILE A 85 6.57 8.57 2.64
CA ILE A 85 5.52 7.57 2.88
C ILE A 85 4.37 7.76 1.89
N GLN A 86 3.96 8.99 1.63
CA GLN A 86 2.92 9.26 0.62
C GLN A 86 3.31 8.75 -0.78
N LYS A 87 4.61 8.66 -1.06
CA LYS A 87 5.10 8.11 -2.34
C LYS A 87 5.26 6.59 -2.29
N GLU A 88 5.62 6.05 -1.14
CA GLU A 88 5.64 4.60 -0.90
C GLU A 88 4.27 3.96 -1.11
N THR A 89 3.18 4.68 -0.86
CA THR A 89 1.83 4.17 -1.16
C THR A 89 1.64 3.76 -2.61
N GLN A 90 2.36 4.36 -3.55
CA GLN A 90 2.32 4.04 -4.97
C GLN A 90 3.49 3.12 -5.38
N PHE A 91 4.63 3.18 -4.70
CA PHE A 91 5.84 2.42 -5.01
C PHE A 91 5.76 0.96 -4.53
N LEU A 92 5.36 0.73 -3.27
CA LEU A 92 5.34 -0.62 -2.68
C LEU A 92 4.36 -1.59 -3.35
N PRO A 93 3.15 -1.16 -3.80
CA PRO A 93 2.26 -2.01 -4.59
C PRO A 93 2.93 -2.59 -5.85
N HIS A 94 3.84 -1.82 -6.46
CA HIS A 94 4.53 -2.23 -7.66
C HIS A 94 5.54 -3.35 -7.39
N LEU A 95 6.26 -3.30 -6.26
CA LEU A 95 7.13 -4.40 -5.82
C LEU A 95 6.32 -5.70 -5.62
N LEU A 96 5.17 -5.61 -4.98
CA LEU A 96 4.26 -6.75 -4.83
C LEU A 96 3.78 -7.28 -6.18
N LYS A 97 3.33 -6.39 -7.09
CA LYS A 97 2.94 -6.77 -8.45
C LYS A 97 4.04 -7.55 -9.15
N ASN A 98 5.27 -7.03 -9.15
CA ASN A 98 6.41 -7.68 -9.79
C ASN A 98 6.67 -9.07 -9.20
N THR A 99 6.60 -9.22 -7.88
CA THR A 99 6.75 -10.51 -7.20
C THR A 99 5.65 -11.50 -7.60
N LEU A 100 4.39 -11.04 -7.70
CA LEU A 100 3.28 -11.88 -8.15
C LEU A 100 3.45 -12.32 -9.61
N ILE A 101 3.91 -11.43 -10.49
CA ILE A 101 4.23 -11.76 -11.89
C ILE A 101 5.37 -12.78 -11.94
N ASP A 102 6.44 -12.57 -11.20
CA ASP A 102 7.60 -13.46 -11.15
C ASP A 102 7.28 -14.87 -10.60
N SER A 103 6.22 -14.98 -9.81
CA SER A 103 5.74 -16.26 -9.33
C SER A 103 5.16 -17.16 -10.42
N ASN A 104 4.74 -16.58 -11.55
CA ASN A 104 4.03 -17.26 -12.64
C ASN A 104 2.77 -18.02 -12.17
N GLN A 105 2.12 -17.56 -11.11
CA GLN A 105 0.98 -18.23 -10.49
C GLN A 105 -0.38 -17.63 -10.89
N TRP A 106 -0.39 -16.43 -11.44
CA TRP A 106 -1.58 -15.62 -11.63
C TRP A 106 -1.85 -15.31 -13.10
N GLY A 107 -3.05 -14.86 -13.42
CA GLY A 107 -3.37 -14.19 -14.66
C GLY A 107 -2.69 -12.83 -14.77
N ALA A 108 -3.39 -11.84 -15.29
CA ALA A 108 -2.85 -10.48 -15.30
C ALA A 108 -2.81 -9.90 -13.87
N VAL A 109 -1.68 -9.28 -13.52
CA VAL A 109 -1.50 -8.57 -12.24
C VAL A 109 -1.23 -7.10 -12.53
N ARG A 110 -2.02 -6.22 -11.93
CA ARG A 110 -2.00 -4.78 -12.22
C ARG A 110 -2.01 -3.96 -10.95
N VAL A 111 -1.34 -2.81 -10.95
CA VAL A 111 -1.53 -1.80 -9.91
C VAL A 111 -2.70 -0.91 -10.31
N ILE A 112 -3.63 -0.72 -9.40
CA ILE A 112 -4.87 0.02 -9.62
C ILE A 112 -5.09 1.07 -8.53
N PRO A 113 -5.76 2.20 -8.83
CA PRO A 113 -6.01 3.24 -7.85
C PRO A 113 -7.09 2.89 -6.83
N GLU A 114 -8.04 2.04 -7.21
CA GLU A 114 -9.16 1.60 -6.36
C GLU A 114 -9.72 0.25 -6.84
N SER A 115 -10.46 -0.47 -6.00
CA SER A 115 -11.09 -1.76 -6.35
C SER A 115 -11.92 -1.67 -7.62
N ASP A 116 -11.82 -2.71 -8.45
CA ASP A 116 -12.51 -2.80 -9.73
C ASP A 116 -13.29 -4.11 -9.89
N PRO A 117 -14.60 -4.07 -10.15
CA PRO A 117 -15.45 -5.26 -10.25
C PRO A 117 -15.11 -6.19 -11.42
N SER A 118 -14.21 -5.80 -12.31
CA SER A 118 -13.76 -6.63 -13.44
C SER A 118 -12.62 -7.58 -13.08
N LEU A 119 -12.06 -7.47 -11.88
CA LEU A 119 -10.93 -8.29 -11.40
C LEU A 119 -11.39 -9.32 -10.36
N ASP A 120 -10.65 -10.42 -10.24
CA ASP A 120 -11.01 -11.55 -9.39
C ASP A 120 -10.52 -11.41 -7.95
N LEU A 121 -9.33 -10.84 -7.76
CA LEU A 121 -8.66 -10.72 -6.46
C LEU A 121 -8.14 -9.29 -6.26
N PHE A 122 -8.36 -8.74 -5.09
CA PHE A 122 -7.91 -7.41 -4.69
C PHE A 122 -6.97 -7.51 -3.49
N ILE A 123 -5.87 -6.77 -3.56
CA ILE A 123 -4.90 -6.70 -2.45
C ILE A 123 -4.78 -5.25 -2.02
N ARG A 124 -5.06 -4.98 -0.76
CA ARG A 124 -4.93 -3.69 -0.10
C ARG A 124 -3.81 -3.72 0.90
N GLY A 125 -3.08 -2.64 1.01
CA GLY A 125 -2.03 -2.48 1.99
C GLY A 125 -2.13 -1.17 2.75
N GLU A 126 -1.74 -1.22 4.03
CA GLU A 126 -1.48 -0.06 4.86
C GLU A 126 -0.04 -0.13 5.35
N ILE A 127 0.71 0.95 5.16
CA ILE A 127 2.08 1.08 5.62
C ILE A 127 2.03 1.44 7.11
N ILE A 128 2.35 0.50 7.99
CA ILE A 128 2.38 0.74 9.44
C ILE A 128 3.69 1.43 9.82
N GLN A 129 4.80 0.90 9.33
CA GLN A 129 6.14 1.44 9.54
C GLN A 129 6.97 1.25 8.28
N SER A 130 7.71 2.28 7.90
CA SER A 130 8.64 2.24 6.77
C SER A 130 9.81 3.17 7.06
N ASN A 131 10.98 2.56 7.22
CA ASN A 131 12.26 3.26 7.30
C ASN A 131 13.34 2.37 6.65
N GLY A 132 14.56 2.83 6.59
CA GLY A 132 15.63 2.04 5.96
C GLY A 132 15.91 0.69 6.62
N LYS A 133 15.51 0.50 7.89
CA LYS A 133 15.80 -0.69 8.69
C LYS A 133 14.61 -1.63 8.85
N THR A 134 13.39 -1.11 8.90
CA THR A 134 12.17 -1.89 9.17
C THR A 134 11.09 -1.50 8.19
N LEU A 135 10.43 -2.50 7.61
CA LEU A 135 9.19 -2.37 6.86
C LEU A 135 8.11 -3.21 7.52
N GLU A 136 6.94 -2.61 7.81
CA GLU A 136 5.78 -3.28 8.36
C GLU A 136 4.53 -2.88 7.59
N LEU A 137 3.84 -3.87 7.03
CA LEU A 137 2.67 -3.71 6.18
C LEU A 137 1.49 -4.49 6.74
N GLN A 138 0.33 -3.85 6.93
CA GLN A 138 -0.94 -4.55 7.09
C GLN A 138 -1.48 -4.85 5.70
N ILE A 139 -1.67 -6.13 5.39
CA ILE A 139 -2.21 -6.56 4.10
C ILE A 139 -3.56 -7.22 4.29
N GLN A 140 -4.49 -6.83 3.42
CA GLN A 140 -5.80 -7.45 3.28
C GLN A 140 -5.97 -7.89 1.83
N ALA A 141 -6.48 -9.09 1.60
CA ALA A 141 -6.82 -9.58 0.27
C ALA A 141 -8.23 -10.15 0.26
N PHE A 142 -9.01 -9.77 -0.76
CA PHE A 142 -10.40 -10.16 -0.95
C PHE A 142 -10.62 -10.61 -2.38
N ASP A 143 -11.44 -11.61 -2.59
CA ASP A 143 -11.91 -11.94 -3.93
C ASP A 143 -13.21 -11.18 -4.29
N SER A 144 -13.61 -11.24 -5.55
CA SER A 144 -14.81 -10.57 -6.07
C SER A 144 -16.11 -11.06 -5.43
N SER A 145 -16.12 -12.24 -4.80
CA SER A 145 -17.26 -12.72 -4.03
C SER A 145 -17.38 -12.06 -2.65
N GLY A 146 -16.36 -11.29 -2.22
CA GLY A 146 -16.26 -10.68 -0.90
C GLY A 146 -15.58 -11.57 0.14
N ARG A 147 -15.04 -12.73 -0.26
CA ARG A 147 -14.30 -13.61 0.65
C ARG A 147 -12.95 -13.01 0.99
N GLU A 148 -12.66 -12.87 2.28
CA GLU A 148 -11.34 -12.50 2.76
C GLU A 148 -10.37 -13.70 2.60
N TRP A 149 -9.26 -13.47 1.91
CA TRP A 149 -8.17 -14.43 1.73
C TRP A 149 -7.07 -14.24 2.75
N LEU A 150 -6.72 -12.98 3.01
CA LEU A 150 -5.69 -12.59 3.97
C LEU A 150 -6.12 -11.33 4.72
N ASN A 151 -5.75 -11.29 6.00
CA ASN A 151 -5.82 -10.10 6.84
C ASN A 151 -4.70 -10.19 7.88
N ARG A 152 -3.50 -9.72 7.52
CA ARG A 152 -2.29 -10.02 8.29
C ARG A 152 -1.27 -8.91 8.19
N VAL A 153 -0.49 -8.76 9.27
CA VAL A 153 0.71 -7.92 9.28
C VAL A 153 1.91 -8.73 8.81
N TYR A 154 2.70 -8.15 7.92
CA TYR A 154 3.99 -8.63 7.47
C TYR A 154 5.06 -7.63 7.86
N ALA A 155 6.12 -8.10 8.48
CA ALA A 155 7.22 -7.25 8.90
C ALA A 155 8.57 -7.91 8.62
N ASP A 156 9.55 -7.09 8.26
CA ASP A 156 10.93 -7.54 8.12
C ASP A 156 11.92 -6.43 8.46
N GLN A 157 13.18 -6.83 8.65
CA GLN A 157 14.28 -5.92 8.93
C GLN A 157 15.42 -6.16 7.96
N SER A 158 15.98 -5.07 7.45
CA SER A 158 17.17 -5.07 6.61
C SER A 158 18.40 -4.62 7.36
N ILE A 159 19.55 -4.89 6.77
CA ILE A 159 20.85 -4.46 7.22
C ILE A 159 21.51 -3.52 6.21
N GLN A 160 22.51 -2.77 6.66
CA GLN A 160 23.15 -1.75 5.84
C GLN A 160 23.83 -2.31 4.59
N GLU A 161 24.33 -3.54 4.65
CA GLU A 161 25.02 -4.23 3.57
C GLU A 161 24.11 -4.65 2.40
N GLU A 162 22.79 -4.68 2.61
CA GLU A 162 21.80 -4.99 1.56
C GLU A 162 21.53 -3.79 0.65
N TYR A 163 21.95 -2.61 1.05
CA TYR A 163 21.84 -1.41 0.25
C TYR A 163 23.13 -1.13 -0.54
N PRO A 164 23.01 -0.56 -1.76
CA PRO A 164 24.18 -0.20 -2.54
C PRO A 164 25.05 0.84 -1.83
N GLU A 165 26.34 0.82 -2.10
CA GLU A 165 27.21 1.89 -1.63
C GLU A 165 26.78 3.24 -2.20
N SER A 166 26.82 4.26 -1.40
CA SER A 166 26.39 5.59 -1.80
C SER A 166 27.26 6.67 -1.19
N THR A 167 27.41 7.77 -1.89
CA THR A 167 27.76 9.04 -1.27
C THR A 167 26.51 9.63 -0.63
N ARG A 168 26.64 10.67 0.18
CA ARG A 168 25.50 11.28 0.89
C ARG A 168 24.30 11.64 0.01
N PHE A 169 24.47 11.85 -1.29
CA PHE A 169 23.44 12.33 -2.20
C PHE A 169 23.41 11.63 -3.57
N THR A 170 24.22 10.64 -3.79
CA THR A 170 24.27 9.90 -5.06
C THR A 170 24.60 8.44 -4.80
N LEU A 171 23.90 7.54 -5.50
CA LEU A 171 24.32 6.15 -5.59
C LEU A 171 25.67 6.07 -6.32
N ASP A 172 26.43 5.03 -6.02
CA ASP A 172 27.65 4.73 -6.76
C ASP A 172 27.31 4.43 -8.24
N ASP A 173 28.23 4.74 -9.15
CA ASP A 173 28.13 4.44 -10.58
C ASP A 173 27.93 2.94 -10.88
N THR A 174 28.12 2.05 -9.88
CA THR A 174 27.88 0.61 -9.97
C THR A 174 26.44 0.21 -9.72
N PHE A 175 25.56 1.13 -9.29
CA PHE A 175 24.15 0.81 -9.07
C PHE A 175 23.47 0.41 -10.38
N ASP A 176 22.90 -0.78 -10.39
CA ASP A 176 22.14 -1.33 -11.50
C ASP A 176 20.70 -1.59 -11.04
N ALA A 177 19.78 -0.72 -11.43
CA ALA A 177 18.37 -0.81 -11.07
C ALA A 177 17.72 -2.14 -11.51
N ALA A 178 18.17 -2.67 -12.67
CA ALA A 178 17.60 -3.91 -13.22
C ALA A 178 17.99 -5.17 -12.43
N ASN A 179 19.12 -5.12 -11.71
CA ASN A 179 19.61 -6.24 -10.89
C ASN A 179 19.58 -5.94 -9.38
N PHE A 180 18.98 -4.83 -8.99
CA PHE A 180 18.83 -4.50 -7.57
C PHE A 180 17.80 -5.42 -6.93
N VAL A 181 18.18 -6.06 -5.82
CA VAL A 181 17.30 -6.86 -5.00
C VAL A 181 16.80 -5.97 -3.85
N GLU A 182 15.49 -5.83 -3.74
CA GLU A 182 14.87 -5.05 -2.68
C GLU A 182 15.17 -5.69 -1.32
N PRO A 183 15.71 -4.96 -0.32
CA PRO A 183 16.04 -5.51 1.00
C PRO A 183 14.84 -6.16 1.73
N PHE A 184 13.62 -5.72 1.43
CA PHE A 184 12.39 -6.29 1.99
C PHE A 184 11.67 -7.26 1.04
N GLN A 185 12.40 -7.84 0.07
CA GLN A 185 11.82 -8.77 -0.91
C GLN A 185 11.11 -9.97 -0.25
N ASP A 186 11.58 -10.40 0.91
CA ASP A 186 11.02 -11.54 1.63
C ASP A 186 9.59 -11.31 2.12
N ILE A 187 9.20 -10.06 2.42
CA ILE A 187 7.80 -9.70 2.70
C ILE A 187 6.90 -10.04 1.51
N TYR A 188 7.31 -9.62 0.31
CA TYR A 188 6.53 -9.84 -0.91
C TYR A 188 6.52 -11.31 -1.33
N ASN A 189 7.63 -12.01 -1.15
CA ASN A 189 7.73 -13.46 -1.36
C ASN A 189 6.78 -14.22 -0.43
N ARG A 190 6.77 -13.86 0.86
CA ARG A 190 5.89 -14.48 1.86
C ARG A 190 4.42 -14.24 1.54
N LEU A 191 4.07 -13.00 1.22
CA LEU A 191 2.71 -12.63 0.84
C LEU A 191 2.24 -13.37 -0.41
N ALA A 192 3.07 -13.42 -1.46
CA ALA A 192 2.77 -14.15 -2.69
C ALA A 192 2.56 -15.66 -2.41
N ASN A 193 3.40 -16.26 -1.57
CA ASN A 193 3.28 -17.66 -1.18
C ASN A 193 1.99 -17.92 -0.37
N ASP A 194 1.65 -17.06 0.57
CA ASP A 194 0.43 -17.17 1.39
C ASP A 194 -0.83 -17.08 0.50
N LEU A 195 -0.87 -16.20 -0.50
CA LEU A 195 -1.96 -16.11 -1.49
C LEU A 195 -2.11 -17.39 -2.32
N VAL A 196 -0.99 -17.96 -2.77
CA VAL A 196 -1.00 -19.24 -3.51
C VAL A 196 -1.51 -20.39 -2.63
N GLU A 197 -1.16 -20.41 -1.36
CA GLU A 197 -1.67 -21.39 -0.40
C GLU A 197 -3.19 -21.29 -0.24
N VAL A 198 -3.73 -20.07 -0.06
CA VAL A 198 -5.17 -19.84 0.04
C VAL A 198 -5.87 -20.31 -1.23
N ARG A 199 -5.39 -19.88 -2.42
CA ARG A 199 -5.96 -20.29 -3.71
C ARG A 199 -6.00 -21.83 -3.84
N SER A 200 -4.92 -22.49 -3.48
CA SER A 200 -4.81 -23.96 -3.60
C SER A 200 -5.80 -24.68 -2.69
N ASN A 201 -6.14 -24.09 -1.55
CA ASN A 201 -7.10 -24.65 -0.59
C ASN A 201 -8.56 -24.46 -1.02
N LEU A 202 -8.87 -23.49 -1.90
CA LEU A 202 -10.24 -23.25 -2.37
C LEU A 202 -10.73 -24.29 -3.36
N GLY A 203 -9.86 -24.82 -4.21
CA GLY A 203 -10.18 -25.85 -5.19
C GLY A 203 -10.87 -25.33 -6.46
N GLU A 204 -10.92 -26.18 -7.49
CA GLU A 204 -11.40 -25.85 -8.85
C GLU A 204 -12.82 -25.29 -8.89
N GLN A 205 -13.76 -25.94 -8.20
CA GLN A 205 -15.17 -25.55 -8.25
C GLN A 205 -15.39 -24.12 -7.73
N VAL A 206 -14.72 -23.76 -6.63
CA VAL A 206 -14.86 -22.44 -6.01
C VAL A 206 -14.23 -21.37 -6.89
N LEU A 207 -13.05 -21.65 -7.48
CA LEU A 207 -12.37 -20.72 -8.37
C LEU A 207 -13.12 -20.53 -9.69
N THR A 208 -13.74 -21.59 -10.23
CA THR A 208 -14.60 -21.49 -11.42
C THR A 208 -15.85 -20.63 -11.13
N GLU A 209 -16.48 -20.82 -9.97
CA GLU A 209 -17.61 -19.98 -9.56
C GLU A 209 -17.17 -18.53 -9.35
N LEU A 210 -15.99 -18.30 -8.77
CA LEU A 210 -15.42 -16.98 -8.58
C LEU A 210 -15.31 -16.20 -9.90
N ASN A 211 -14.74 -16.80 -10.94
CA ASN A 211 -14.63 -16.17 -12.26
C ASN A 211 -16.00 -15.76 -12.82
N LEU A 212 -17.02 -16.61 -12.63
CA LEU A 212 -18.39 -16.26 -13.04
C LEU A 212 -19.00 -15.13 -12.19
N VAL A 213 -18.69 -15.09 -10.89
CA VAL A 213 -19.12 -14.00 -10.00
C VAL A 213 -18.50 -12.69 -10.46
N THR A 214 -17.19 -12.67 -10.78
CA THR A 214 -16.50 -11.50 -11.33
C THR A 214 -17.18 -10.98 -12.60
N ASP A 215 -17.47 -11.87 -13.56
CA ASP A 215 -18.11 -11.46 -14.80
C ASP A 215 -19.52 -10.87 -14.56
N MET A 216 -20.30 -11.49 -13.67
CA MET A 216 -21.64 -10.97 -13.34
C MET A 216 -21.58 -9.71 -12.47
N LEU A 217 -20.58 -9.55 -11.64
CA LEU A 217 -20.36 -8.34 -10.85
C LEU A 217 -20.03 -7.15 -11.77
N TYR A 218 -19.16 -7.36 -12.75
CA TYR A 218 -18.86 -6.36 -13.76
C TYR A 218 -20.08 -6.04 -14.64
N ALA A 219 -20.82 -7.07 -15.08
CA ALA A 219 -22.06 -6.87 -15.83
C ALA A 219 -23.09 -6.03 -15.03
N LYS A 220 -23.23 -6.30 -13.74
CA LYS A 220 -24.07 -5.53 -12.83
C LYS A 220 -23.58 -4.09 -12.65
N ASP A 221 -22.25 -3.86 -12.64
CA ASP A 221 -21.69 -2.51 -12.59
C ASP A 221 -22.02 -1.71 -13.87
N LEU A 222 -22.03 -2.34 -15.03
CA LEU A 222 -22.43 -1.72 -16.29
C LEU A 222 -23.93 -1.46 -16.39
N SER A 223 -24.77 -2.39 -15.95
CA SER A 223 -26.24 -2.30 -16.02
C SER A 223 -26.89 -2.98 -14.82
N PRO A 224 -27.04 -2.24 -13.68
CA PRO A 224 -27.59 -2.78 -12.45
C PRO A 224 -28.97 -3.40 -12.62
N ASP A 225 -29.86 -2.75 -13.38
CA ASP A 225 -31.24 -3.21 -13.58
C ASP A 225 -31.31 -4.52 -14.38
N THR A 226 -30.43 -4.70 -15.34
CA THR A 226 -30.42 -5.89 -16.20
C THR A 226 -29.87 -7.12 -15.47
N PHE A 227 -28.81 -6.95 -14.70
CA PHE A 227 -28.07 -8.04 -14.07
C PHE A 227 -28.31 -8.17 -12.56
N ALA A 228 -29.28 -7.44 -12.00
CA ALA A 228 -29.59 -7.50 -10.55
C ALA A 228 -29.89 -8.92 -10.05
N ALA A 229 -30.55 -9.75 -10.87
CA ALA A 229 -30.93 -11.11 -10.52
C ALA A 229 -29.85 -12.15 -10.80
N SER A 230 -28.69 -11.77 -11.29
CA SER A 230 -27.59 -12.73 -11.58
C SER A 230 -26.81 -13.14 -10.35
N LEU A 231 -26.75 -12.27 -9.35
CA LEU A 231 -26.02 -12.46 -8.11
C LEU A 231 -26.96 -12.38 -6.90
N GLN A 232 -26.71 -13.27 -5.93
CA GLN A 232 -27.33 -13.21 -4.63
C GLN A 232 -26.25 -13.18 -3.53
N GLU A 233 -26.56 -12.49 -2.45
CA GLU A 233 -25.74 -12.49 -1.24
C GLU A 233 -26.16 -13.64 -0.32
N THR A 234 -25.22 -14.43 0.15
CA THR A 234 -25.44 -15.51 1.11
C THR A 234 -25.57 -14.96 2.53
N GLU A 235 -25.96 -15.83 3.48
CA GLU A 235 -26.03 -15.47 4.91
C GLU A 235 -24.66 -15.05 5.47
N ASP A 236 -23.56 -15.54 4.88
CA ASP A 236 -22.18 -15.20 5.25
C ASP A 236 -21.68 -13.91 4.58
N GLY A 237 -22.54 -13.22 3.82
CA GLY A 237 -22.19 -11.98 3.11
C GLY A 237 -21.40 -12.17 1.81
N LEU A 238 -21.29 -13.41 1.32
CA LEU A 238 -20.59 -13.70 0.07
C LEU A 238 -21.54 -13.64 -1.13
N LEU A 239 -21.05 -13.11 -2.25
CA LEU A 239 -21.76 -13.15 -3.51
C LEU A 239 -21.65 -14.55 -4.16
N ARG A 240 -22.75 -15.04 -4.69
CA ARG A 240 -22.83 -16.25 -5.50
C ARG A 240 -23.72 -16.04 -6.72
N ILE A 241 -23.55 -16.90 -7.71
CA ILE A 241 -24.42 -16.94 -8.87
C ILE A 241 -25.80 -17.44 -8.46
N ASP A 242 -26.83 -16.64 -8.69
CA ASP A 242 -28.25 -17.05 -8.59
C ASP A 242 -28.75 -17.53 -9.95
N ARG A 243 -28.52 -16.70 -11.00
CA ARG A 243 -28.96 -17.01 -12.35
C ARG A 243 -27.95 -16.51 -13.38
N LEU A 244 -27.53 -17.38 -14.27
CA LEU A 244 -26.74 -16.98 -15.44
C LEU A 244 -27.66 -16.64 -16.61
N PRO A 245 -27.37 -15.55 -17.36
CA PRO A 245 -27.98 -15.31 -18.65
C PRO A 245 -27.72 -16.46 -19.62
N SER A 246 -28.50 -16.54 -20.71
CA SER A 246 -28.23 -17.50 -21.77
C SER A 246 -26.87 -17.25 -22.40
N LEU A 247 -26.14 -18.28 -22.76
CA LEU A 247 -24.85 -18.15 -23.47
C LEU A 247 -24.99 -17.44 -24.82
N ASP A 248 -26.15 -17.51 -25.46
CA ASP A 248 -26.45 -16.84 -26.70
C ASP A 248 -27.04 -15.43 -26.52
N ASP A 249 -27.04 -14.91 -25.27
CA ASP A 249 -27.56 -13.57 -25.00
C ASP A 249 -26.59 -12.51 -25.55
N PRO A 250 -27.04 -11.64 -26.49
CA PRO A 250 -26.19 -10.59 -27.04
C PRO A 250 -25.61 -9.64 -25.99
N MET A 251 -26.27 -9.49 -24.84
CA MET A 251 -25.82 -8.66 -23.75
C MET A 251 -24.52 -9.16 -23.15
N ILE A 252 -24.34 -10.49 -23.06
CA ILE A 252 -23.11 -11.10 -22.53
C ILE A 252 -21.92 -10.78 -23.43
N ALA A 253 -22.10 -10.85 -24.77
CA ALA A 253 -21.03 -10.48 -25.72
C ALA A 253 -20.65 -9.00 -25.58
N ARG A 254 -21.61 -8.11 -25.30
CA ARG A 254 -21.34 -6.68 -25.04
C ARG A 254 -20.62 -6.45 -23.73
N VAL A 255 -21.03 -7.14 -22.66
CA VAL A 255 -20.31 -7.09 -21.36
C VAL A 255 -18.85 -7.49 -21.58
N ALA A 256 -18.60 -8.56 -22.30
CA ALA A 256 -17.25 -9.03 -22.61
C ALA A 256 -16.43 -7.99 -23.42
N ASP A 257 -17.04 -7.33 -24.41
CA ASP A 257 -16.39 -6.26 -25.17
C ASP A 257 -16.06 -5.04 -24.28
N MET A 258 -16.99 -4.64 -23.39
CA MET A 258 -16.76 -3.55 -22.45
C MET A 258 -15.68 -3.90 -21.42
N LYS A 259 -15.66 -5.16 -20.92
CA LYS A 259 -14.61 -5.65 -20.02
C LYS A 259 -13.24 -5.61 -20.71
N TYR A 260 -13.15 -6.03 -21.96
CA TYR A 260 -11.92 -5.95 -22.74
C TYR A 260 -11.42 -4.51 -22.89
N ARG A 261 -12.29 -3.57 -23.28
CA ARG A 261 -11.92 -2.14 -23.38
C ARG A 261 -11.51 -1.56 -22.04
N HIS A 262 -12.17 -1.99 -20.97
CA HIS A 262 -11.82 -1.57 -19.62
C HIS A 262 -10.45 -2.07 -19.20
N HIS A 263 -10.13 -3.33 -19.49
CA HIS A 263 -8.82 -3.89 -19.21
C HIS A 263 -7.70 -3.21 -19.99
N LEU A 264 -7.91 -2.82 -21.24
CA LEU A 264 -6.93 -1.99 -21.97
C LEU A 264 -6.66 -0.65 -21.29
N PHE A 265 -7.69 -0.05 -20.70
CA PHE A 265 -7.50 1.17 -19.93
C PHE A 265 -6.75 0.90 -18.62
N ILE A 266 -7.08 -0.18 -17.89
CA ILE A 266 -6.38 -0.57 -16.66
C ILE A 266 -4.90 -0.87 -16.98
N ASP A 267 -4.59 -1.51 -18.10
CA ASP A 267 -3.22 -1.74 -18.55
C ASP A 267 -2.46 -0.41 -18.74
N THR A 268 -3.10 0.61 -19.31
CA THR A 268 -2.51 1.95 -19.43
C THR A 268 -2.27 2.61 -18.06
N VAL A 269 -3.18 2.42 -17.11
CA VAL A 269 -3.02 2.90 -15.72
C VAL A 269 -1.85 2.19 -15.05
N ASP A 270 -1.75 0.87 -15.24
CA ASP A 270 -0.66 0.08 -14.69
C ASP A 270 0.71 0.47 -15.28
N GLU A 271 0.78 0.73 -16.59
CA GLU A 271 1.99 1.27 -17.25
C GLU A 271 2.43 2.61 -16.65
N TYR A 272 1.47 3.44 -16.26
CA TYR A 272 1.78 4.67 -15.53
C TYR A 272 2.48 4.40 -14.20
N TYR A 273 1.93 3.52 -13.38
CA TYR A 273 2.55 3.18 -12.11
C TYR A 273 3.90 2.48 -12.30
N GLN A 274 4.06 1.72 -13.40
CA GLN A 274 5.36 1.12 -13.78
C GLN A 274 6.40 2.20 -14.06
N THR A 275 6.07 3.17 -14.92
CA THR A 275 6.98 4.27 -15.28
C THR A 275 7.37 5.06 -14.02
N LEU A 276 6.38 5.35 -13.16
CA LEU A 276 6.63 6.04 -11.90
C LEU A 276 7.58 5.26 -10.99
N TYR A 277 7.42 3.94 -10.92
CA TYR A 277 8.31 3.06 -10.17
C TYR A 277 9.74 3.11 -10.71
N ASP A 278 9.92 2.92 -12.02
CA ASP A 278 11.24 2.85 -12.66
C ASP A 278 12.03 4.17 -12.48
N ASP A 279 11.34 5.30 -12.60
CA ASP A 279 11.95 6.62 -12.49
C ASP A 279 12.32 6.99 -11.04
N ILE A 280 11.54 6.51 -10.07
CA ILE A 280 11.75 6.84 -8.64
C ILE A 280 12.73 5.87 -7.98
N GLN A 281 12.87 4.65 -8.47
CA GLN A 281 13.64 3.59 -7.82
C GLN A 281 15.05 4.04 -7.38
N PRO A 282 15.88 4.71 -8.19
CA PRO A 282 17.23 5.13 -7.75
C PRO A 282 17.19 6.10 -6.57
N ALA A 283 16.28 7.08 -6.60
CA ALA A 283 16.12 8.06 -5.53
C ALA A 283 15.57 7.41 -4.26
N TYR A 284 14.64 6.45 -4.41
CA TYR A 284 14.07 5.69 -3.31
C TYR A 284 15.12 4.83 -2.60
N VAL A 285 15.94 4.09 -3.35
CA VAL A 285 17.03 3.27 -2.81
C VAL A 285 18.05 4.12 -2.06
N LEU A 286 18.41 5.27 -2.63
CA LEU A 286 19.33 6.22 -2.00
C LEU A 286 18.75 6.76 -0.68
N TRP A 287 17.46 7.07 -0.63
CA TRP A 287 16.81 7.51 0.60
C TRP A 287 16.78 6.41 1.65
N ARG A 288 16.45 5.16 1.27
CA ARG A 288 16.48 4.01 2.18
C ARG A 288 17.88 3.79 2.77
N ARG A 289 18.92 3.84 1.93
CA ARG A 289 20.30 3.78 2.37
C ARG A 289 20.64 4.87 3.38
N TYR A 290 20.25 6.12 3.09
CA TYR A 290 20.46 7.23 4.01
C TYR A 290 19.75 7.01 5.35
N SER A 291 18.52 6.51 5.33
CA SER A 291 17.74 6.25 6.54
C SER A 291 18.39 5.20 7.44
N ILE A 292 18.86 4.08 6.89
CA ILE A 292 19.52 3.04 7.68
C ILE A 292 20.86 3.53 8.24
N ASP A 293 21.63 4.31 7.47
CA ASP A 293 22.88 4.90 7.95
C ASP A 293 22.66 5.78 9.18
N GLN A 294 21.60 6.61 9.16
CA GLN A 294 21.26 7.48 10.28
C GLN A 294 20.76 6.71 11.50
N LEU A 295 19.95 5.66 11.30
CA LEU A 295 19.47 4.81 12.38
C LEU A 295 20.64 4.07 13.04
N THR A 296 21.57 3.54 12.27
CA THR A 296 22.75 2.84 12.78
C THR A 296 23.69 3.79 13.56
N GLU A 297 23.90 5.02 13.06
CA GLU A 297 24.70 6.04 13.76
C GLU A 297 24.06 6.44 15.08
N GLU A 298 22.72 6.55 15.13
CA GLU A 298 21.99 6.89 16.35
C GLU A 298 22.05 5.75 17.38
N GLU A 299 21.86 4.49 16.96
CA GLU A 299 21.99 3.31 17.83
C GLU A 299 23.39 3.22 18.45
N THR A 300 24.44 3.37 17.64
CA THR A 300 25.82 3.37 18.11
C THR A 300 26.07 4.50 19.15
N SER A 301 25.55 5.69 18.87
CA SER A 301 25.67 6.85 19.76
C SER A 301 24.95 6.64 21.09
N ARG A 302 23.80 5.95 21.09
CA ARG A 302 23.07 5.59 22.32
C ARG A 302 23.82 4.55 23.16
N GLU A 303 24.38 3.54 22.52
CA GLU A 303 25.18 2.51 23.18
C GLU A 303 26.42 3.11 23.85
N GLU A 304 27.12 4.01 23.17
CA GLU A 304 28.27 4.74 23.70
C GLU A 304 27.87 5.67 24.86
N ALA A 305 26.73 6.35 24.76
CA ALA A 305 26.20 7.24 25.83
C ALA A 305 25.70 6.45 27.05
N GLY A 306 25.09 5.28 26.85
CA GLY A 306 24.65 4.39 27.94
C GLY A 306 25.81 3.84 28.80
N SER A 307 27.04 3.85 28.27
CA SER A 307 28.26 3.49 29.00
C SER A 307 28.81 4.64 29.84
N SER A 308 28.36 5.88 29.66
CA SER A 308 28.78 7.05 30.42
C SER A 308 27.58 7.65 31.16
N ASP A 309 27.66 7.66 32.51
CA ASP A 309 26.65 8.16 33.46
C ASP A 309 26.46 9.70 33.39
N TYR A 310 26.08 10.21 32.20
CA TYR A 310 25.68 11.61 32.03
C TYR A 310 24.39 11.70 31.18
N GLY A 311 23.28 11.74 31.95
CA GLY A 311 21.96 11.96 31.39
C GLY A 311 21.80 13.30 30.68
N ASN A 312 20.95 13.24 29.67
CA ASN A 312 20.26 14.31 28.97
C ASN A 312 20.65 14.51 27.49
N SER A 313 20.47 13.51 26.69
CA SER A 313 20.16 13.77 25.28
C SER A 313 18.64 13.94 25.15
N SER A 314 18.18 15.19 25.25
CA SER A 314 16.81 15.56 24.89
C SER A 314 16.55 15.13 23.44
N GLY A 315 15.45 14.41 23.22
CA GLY A 315 15.00 13.87 21.94
C GLY A 315 14.79 14.86 20.79
N PHE A 316 15.66 15.85 20.63
CA PHE A 316 15.60 16.84 19.56
C PHE A 316 16.69 16.58 18.51
N LEU A 317 16.25 16.38 17.26
CA LEU A 317 17.14 16.38 16.10
C LEU A 317 18.06 17.60 16.11
N SER A 318 19.34 17.39 15.85
CA SER A 318 20.30 18.50 15.66
C SER A 318 19.86 19.39 14.50
N LEU A 319 20.30 20.64 14.49
CA LEU A 319 19.99 21.58 13.40
C LEU A 319 20.46 21.04 12.03
N SER A 320 21.58 20.31 12.01
CA SER A 320 22.10 19.65 10.81
C SER A 320 21.16 18.57 10.30
N GLN A 321 20.69 17.69 11.19
CA GLN A 321 19.74 16.61 10.85
C GLN A 321 18.41 17.17 10.35
N ARG A 322 17.89 18.26 10.94
CA ARG A 322 16.68 18.94 10.46
C ARG A 322 16.89 19.55 9.07
N TYR A 323 18.06 20.13 8.82
CA TYR A 323 18.37 20.69 7.50
C TYR A 323 18.52 19.62 6.44
N ASP A 324 19.18 18.52 6.76
CA ASP A 324 19.34 17.39 5.84
C ASP A 324 17.97 16.76 5.53
N ARG A 325 17.13 16.56 6.55
CA ARG A 325 15.75 16.13 6.39
C ARG A 325 14.98 17.02 5.42
N PHE A 326 14.99 18.33 5.64
CA PHE A 326 14.34 19.28 4.74
C PHE A 326 14.88 19.18 3.31
N LYS A 327 16.19 19.05 3.15
CA LYS A 327 16.83 18.95 1.83
C LYS A 327 16.40 17.67 1.10
N TRP A 328 16.36 16.54 1.79
CA TRP A 328 15.90 15.26 1.23
C TRP A 328 14.45 15.31 0.80
N SER A 329 13.57 15.79 1.65
CA SER A 329 12.16 16.01 1.32
C SER A 329 12.01 16.85 0.05
N LYS A 330 12.77 17.93 -0.11
CA LYS A 330 12.71 18.81 -1.29
C LYS A 330 13.29 18.19 -2.56
N ILE A 331 14.33 17.35 -2.46
CA ILE A 331 14.85 16.61 -3.61
C ILE A 331 13.80 15.63 -4.10
N PHE A 332 13.24 14.85 -3.19
CA PHE A 332 12.20 13.86 -3.50
C PHE A 332 10.93 14.50 -4.08
N GLU A 333 10.44 15.58 -3.45
CA GLU A 333 9.27 16.32 -3.92
C GLU A 333 9.47 16.85 -5.34
N ARG A 334 10.65 17.37 -5.64
CA ARG A 334 10.96 17.92 -6.97
C ARG A 334 11.00 16.84 -8.04
N GLU A 335 11.74 15.77 -7.81
CA GLU A 335 11.84 14.66 -8.75
C GLU A 335 10.47 14.06 -9.01
N PHE A 336 9.68 13.85 -7.96
CA PHE A 336 8.32 13.34 -8.08
C PHE A 336 7.37 14.29 -8.82
N THR A 337 7.47 15.59 -8.59
CA THR A 337 6.62 16.60 -9.25
C THR A 337 6.98 16.73 -10.72
N ASP A 338 8.26 16.67 -11.05
CA ASP A 338 8.75 16.76 -12.43
C ASP A 338 8.27 15.52 -13.23
N LEU A 339 8.31 14.32 -12.63
CA LEU A 339 7.81 13.08 -13.22
C LEU A 339 6.28 13.11 -13.39
N ALA A 340 5.53 13.48 -12.34
CA ALA A 340 4.08 13.57 -12.41
C ALA A 340 3.61 14.62 -13.43
N SER A 341 4.35 15.71 -13.61
CA SER A 341 4.02 16.75 -14.60
C SER A 341 4.33 16.31 -16.04
N GLY A 342 5.42 15.58 -16.24
CA GLY A 342 5.76 14.95 -17.53
C GLY A 342 4.66 13.98 -17.96
N PHE A 343 4.23 13.15 -17.04
CA PHE A 343 3.20 12.15 -17.28
C PHE A 343 1.81 12.72 -17.57
N ASN A 344 1.35 13.73 -16.83
CA ASN A 344 0.07 14.40 -17.15
C ASN A 344 0.06 15.01 -18.56
N ASN A 345 1.24 15.36 -19.11
CA ASN A 345 1.37 15.83 -20.48
C ASN A 345 1.39 14.67 -21.52
N GLU A 346 1.83 13.49 -21.14
CA GLU A 346 1.90 12.32 -22.01
C GLU A 346 0.59 11.54 -22.06
N LEU A 347 -0.15 11.44 -20.95
CA LEU A 347 -1.49 10.84 -20.90
C LEU A 347 -2.57 11.70 -21.56
N ALA A 348 -2.38 13.01 -21.63
CA ALA A 348 -3.35 13.90 -22.29
C ALA A 348 -3.71 13.48 -23.73
N PRO A 349 -2.86 12.75 -24.50
CA PRO A 349 -3.21 12.23 -25.83
C PRO A 349 -3.77 10.80 -25.84
N ALA A 350 -3.81 10.06 -24.73
CA ALA A 350 -4.47 8.74 -24.70
C ALA A 350 -6.01 8.91 -24.80
N PHE A 351 -6.43 9.60 -25.85
CA PHE A 351 -7.83 9.73 -26.22
C PHE A 351 -8.27 8.44 -26.87
N LEU A 352 -9.05 7.68 -26.15
CA LEU A 352 -9.76 6.55 -26.75
C LEU A 352 -10.84 7.13 -27.68
N GLU A 353 -10.66 6.90 -28.99
CA GLU A 353 -11.74 7.10 -29.95
C GLU A 353 -12.82 6.05 -29.69
N LEU A 354 -13.80 6.41 -28.90
CA LEU A 354 -15.01 5.62 -28.70
C LEU A 354 -16.13 6.21 -29.56
N ASN A 355 -16.60 5.44 -30.53
CA ASN A 355 -17.69 5.83 -31.44
C ASN A 355 -17.51 7.22 -32.09
N SER A 356 -16.30 7.54 -32.55
CA SER A 356 -15.95 8.83 -33.18
C SER A 356 -16.06 10.07 -32.26
N GLN A 357 -16.15 9.88 -30.94
CA GLN A 357 -16.07 10.96 -29.95
C GLN A 357 -14.76 10.83 -29.16
N VAL A 358 -14.04 11.93 -29.08
CA VAL A 358 -12.82 12.05 -28.27
C VAL A 358 -13.23 12.41 -26.84
N HIS A 359 -13.00 11.50 -25.92
CA HIS A 359 -13.19 11.74 -24.49
C HIS A 359 -11.83 12.05 -23.85
N GLY A 360 -11.63 13.30 -23.45
CA GLY A 360 -10.44 13.71 -22.68
C GLY A 360 -10.68 13.42 -21.19
N LEU A 361 -9.87 12.53 -20.61
CA LEU A 361 -9.85 12.33 -19.17
C LEU A 361 -8.97 13.39 -18.52
N THR A 362 -9.39 13.97 -17.40
CA THR A 362 -8.67 15.05 -16.70
C THR A 362 -8.66 14.83 -15.19
N GLY A 363 -7.64 15.36 -14.52
CA GLY A 363 -7.52 15.26 -13.07
C GLY A 363 -6.52 14.21 -12.60
N THR A 364 -6.64 13.75 -11.34
CA THR A 364 -5.78 12.70 -10.80
C THR A 364 -6.09 11.33 -11.44
N MET A 365 -5.19 10.37 -11.29
CA MET A 365 -5.38 9.02 -11.84
C MET A 365 -6.69 8.37 -11.33
N GLU A 366 -7.00 8.55 -10.05
CA GLU A 366 -8.23 8.02 -9.44
C GLU A 366 -9.49 8.70 -10.03
N GLN A 367 -9.40 9.99 -10.36
CA GLN A 367 -10.49 10.72 -11.02
C GLN A 367 -10.70 10.24 -12.44
N GLN A 368 -9.61 10.08 -13.21
CA GLN A 368 -9.64 9.56 -14.58
C GLN A 368 -10.20 8.12 -14.61
N TYR A 369 -9.81 7.29 -13.65
CA TYR A 369 -10.30 5.93 -13.52
C TYR A 369 -11.82 5.87 -13.30
N ARG A 370 -12.34 6.67 -12.38
CA ARG A 370 -13.79 6.77 -12.13
C ARG A 370 -14.56 7.36 -13.31
N GLU A 371 -14.00 8.37 -13.98
CA GLU A 371 -14.60 8.98 -15.16
C GLU A 371 -14.71 7.97 -16.31
N TRP A 372 -13.66 7.19 -16.55
CA TRP A 372 -13.63 6.13 -17.54
C TRP A 372 -14.72 5.07 -17.29
N ARG A 373 -14.85 4.58 -16.08
CA ARG A 373 -15.94 3.65 -15.72
C ARG A 373 -17.32 4.26 -15.98
N GLY A 374 -17.51 5.53 -15.68
CA GLY A 374 -18.73 6.26 -16.02
C GLY A 374 -19.00 6.36 -17.52
N ILE A 375 -17.95 6.48 -18.34
CA ILE A 375 -18.07 6.49 -19.80
C ILE A 375 -18.52 5.11 -20.30
N LEU A 376 -17.93 4.03 -19.82
CA LEU A 376 -18.30 2.67 -20.24
C LEU A 376 -19.77 2.34 -19.92
N ARG A 377 -20.25 2.72 -18.73
CA ARG A 377 -21.69 2.56 -18.39
C ARG A 377 -22.61 3.29 -19.38
N ARG A 378 -22.29 4.54 -19.69
CA ARG A 378 -23.08 5.32 -20.67
C ARG A 378 -23.06 4.71 -22.06
N LEU A 379 -21.89 4.20 -22.50
CA LEU A 379 -21.78 3.52 -23.80
C LEU A 379 -22.63 2.25 -23.81
N PHE A 380 -22.56 1.45 -22.78
CA PHE A 380 -23.36 0.23 -22.65
C PHE A 380 -24.87 0.53 -22.72
N GLU A 381 -25.34 1.58 -22.05
CA GLU A 381 -26.74 2.03 -22.10
C GLU A 381 -27.17 2.49 -23.50
N LEU A 382 -26.32 3.26 -24.21
CA LEU A 382 -26.59 3.75 -25.56
C LEU A 382 -26.69 2.59 -26.56
N GLU A 383 -25.75 1.66 -26.56
CA GLU A 383 -25.76 0.50 -27.44
C GLU A 383 -26.97 -0.42 -27.20
N ASN A 384 -27.48 -0.47 -25.98
CA ASN A 384 -28.69 -1.21 -25.66
C ASN A 384 -29.97 -0.52 -26.17
N SER A 385 -30.03 0.82 -26.12
CA SER A 385 -31.18 1.57 -26.61
C SER A 385 -31.32 1.49 -28.13
N ASP A 386 -30.22 1.51 -28.86
CA ASP A 386 -30.22 1.42 -30.34
C ASP A 386 -30.66 0.04 -30.82
N SER A 387 -30.25 -1.03 -30.11
CA SER A 387 -30.66 -2.40 -30.50
C SER A 387 -32.12 -2.70 -30.19
N ALA A 388 -32.72 -2.04 -29.18
CA ALA A 388 -34.15 -2.16 -28.89
C ALA A 388 -35.01 -1.48 -29.98
N THR A 389 -34.49 -0.42 -30.60
CA THR A 389 -35.19 0.27 -31.72
C THR A 389 -35.11 -0.48 -33.06
N ASP A 390 -34.00 -1.17 -33.33
CA ASP A 390 -33.81 -1.98 -34.54
C ASP A 390 -34.62 -3.29 -34.52
N SER A 391 -34.88 -3.86 -33.34
CA SER A 391 -35.71 -5.08 -33.21
C SER A 391 -37.22 -4.80 -33.29
N SER A 392 -37.64 -3.55 -33.32
CA SER A 392 -39.07 -3.12 -33.38
C SER A 392 -39.52 -2.65 -34.79
N ASN A 393 -38.64 -2.69 -35.80
CA ASN A 393 -38.92 -2.45 -37.20
C ASN A 393 -38.87 -3.75 -38.02
#